data_e104f0ba2a3bd72f373f99456e7ff9d3
#
_entry.id   e104f0ba2a3bd72f373f99456e7ff9d3
#
_cell.length_a   1.000
_cell.length_b   1.000
_cell.length_c   1.000
_cell.angle_alpha   90.00
_cell.angle_beta   90.00
_cell.angle_gamma   90.00
#
_symmetry.space_group_name_H-M   'P 1'
#
loop_
_entity.id
_entity.type
_entity.pdbx_description
1 polymer ?
#
loop_
_entity_poly.entity_id
_entity_poly.type
_entity_poly.pdbx_seq_one_letter_code
_entity_poly.pdbx_strand_id
1 'polypeptide(L)' 'MPDITFTLSQANVARLVEAYCYLHEYREQVETVDGLIPNPESRADFTKRRIKEEMISRVRGYEHDKAKKEIAEPAEIDIS' A
#
# COMPACT_ATOMS: atom_id res chain seq x y z
N MET A 1 -4.22 -8.39 -19.12
CA MET A 1 -4.73 -7.16 -18.51
C MET A 1 -3.85 -5.98 -18.89
N PRO A 2 -4.45 -4.86 -19.30
CA PRO A 2 -3.65 -3.68 -19.53
C PRO A 2 -3.04 -3.17 -18.24
N ASP A 3 -1.82 -2.69 -18.32
CA ASP A 3 -1.15 -2.11 -17.16
C ASP A 3 -1.76 -0.75 -16.82
N ILE A 4 -1.86 -0.47 -15.55
CA ILE A 4 -2.28 0.84 -15.07
C ILE A 4 -1.02 1.67 -14.84
N THR A 5 -0.93 2.80 -15.53
CA THR A 5 0.22 3.69 -15.42
C THR A 5 -0.22 5.04 -14.89
N PHE A 6 0.48 5.52 -13.86
CA PHE A 6 0.27 6.85 -13.31
C PHE A 6 1.45 7.73 -13.63
N THR A 7 1.16 8.93 -14.15
CA THR A 7 2.20 9.92 -14.44
C THR A 7 2.08 11.07 -13.47
N LEU A 8 3.14 11.30 -12.71
CA LEU A 8 3.20 12.37 -11.71
C LEU A 8 4.37 13.30 -12.03
N SER A 9 4.19 14.60 -11.78
CA SER A 9 5.29 15.54 -11.88
C SER A 9 6.33 15.26 -10.80
N GLN A 10 7.58 15.69 -11.02
CA GLN A 10 8.63 15.50 -10.02
C GLN A 10 8.29 16.17 -8.68
N ALA A 11 7.63 17.31 -8.73
CA ALA A 11 7.22 18.02 -7.52
C ALA A 11 6.21 17.18 -6.72
N ASN A 12 5.24 16.56 -7.40
CA ASN A 12 4.24 15.72 -6.74
C ASN A 12 4.85 14.41 -6.22
N VAL A 13 5.80 13.84 -6.95
CA VAL A 13 6.52 12.65 -6.49
C VAL A 13 7.30 12.97 -5.22
N ALA A 14 7.99 14.11 -5.17
CA ALA A 14 8.74 14.52 -3.99
C ALA A 14 7.83 14.70 -2.78
N ARG A 15 6.67 15.33 -2.97
CA ARG A 15 5.69 15.50 -1.89
C ARG A 15 5.13 14.18 -1.40
N LEU A 16 4.87 13.26 -2.32
CA LEU A 16 4.36 11.94 -1.98
C LEU A 16 5.39 11.15 -1.17
N VAL A 17 6.64 11.16 -1.61
CA VAL A 17 7.73 10.46 -0.90
C VAL A 17 7.91 11.03 0.50
N GLU A 18 7.92 12.36 0.63
CA GLU A 18 8.06 13.00 1.93
C GLU A 18 6.91 12.61 2.87
N ALA A 19 5.68 12.66 2.37
CA ALA A 19 4.50 12.33 3.16
C ALA A 19 4.51 10.87 3.61
N TYR A 20 4.81 9.94 2.73
CA TYR A 20 4.85 8.52 3.08
C TYR A 20 5.98 8.19 4.05
N CYS A 21 7.14 8.79 3.86
CA CYS A 21 8.25 8.59 4.78
C CYS A 21 7.93 9.11 6.18
N TYR A 22 7.22 10.21 6.28
CA TYR A 22 6.78 10.76 7.55
C TYR A 22 5.70 9.90 8.20
N LEU A 23 4.66 9.56 7.44
CA LEU A 23 3.51 8.82 7.96
C LEU A 23 3.86 7.41 8.39
N HIS A 24 4.79 6.77 7.71
CA HIS A 24 5.19 5.39 7.99
C HIS A 24 6.54 5.28 8.70
N GLU A 25 7.03 6.39 9.24
CA GLU A 25 8.25 6.43 10.06
C GLU A 25 9.46 5.80 9.37
N TYR A 26 9.71 6.22 8.13
CA TYR A 26 10.89 5.76 7.41
C TYR A 26 12.15 6.10 8.17
N ARG A 27 13.08 5.15 8.25
CA ARG A 27 14.37 5.34 8.93
C ARG A 27 15.49 5.29 7.90
N GLU A 28 16.35 6.29 7.93
CA GLU A 28 17.50 6.35 7.03
C GLU A 28 18.60 5.37 7.46
N GLN A 29 18.59 4.96 8.72
CA GLN A 29 19.50 3.98 9.26
C GLN A 29 18.72 2.88 9.95
N VAL A 30 19.20 1.66 9.81
CA VAL A 30 18.61 0.50 10.49
C VAL A 30 19.62 -0.13 11.40
N GLU A 31 19.16 -0.67 12.54
CA GLU A 31 20.02 -1.33 13.50
C GLU A 31 20.22 -2.78 13.12
N THR A 32 21.48 -3.21 13.13
CA THR A 32 21.87 -4.61 12.87
C THR A 32 22.78 -5.09 13.98
N VAL A 33 23.15 -6.39 13.92
CA VAL A 33 24.11 -6.97 14.85
C VAL A 33 25.44 -6.23 14.85
N ASP A 34 25.81 -5.65 13.71
CA ASP A 34 27.07 -4.92 13.54
C ASP A 34 26.95 -3.42 13.81
N GLY A 35 25.76 -2.97 14.25
CA GLY A 35 25.49 -1.57 14.55
C GLY A 35 24.54 -0.94 13.54
N LEU A 36 24.54 0.41 13.48
CA LEU A 36 23.68 1.14 12.56
C LEU A 36 24.28 1.15 11.16
N ILE A 37 23.48 0.79 10.19
CA ILE A 37 23.85 0.84 8.77
C ILE A 37 22.84 1.68 8.02
N PRO A 38 23.21 2.25 6.86
CA PRO A 38 22.22 2.93 6.02
C PRO A 38 21.11 1.98 5.62
N ASN A 39 19.88 2.49 5.60
CA ASN A 39 18.74 1.68 5.16
C ASN A 39 18.95 1.28 3.70
N PRO A 40 18.96 -0.03 3.39
CA PRO A 40 19.15 -0.48 2.01
C PRO A 40 17.98 -0.10 1.09
N GLU A 41 16.84 0.20 1.67
CA GLU A 41 15.67 0.65 0.90
C GLU A 41 15.68 2.19 0.84
N SER A 42 15.73 2.76 -0.35
CA SER A 42 15.67 4.22 -0.52
C SER A 42 14.29 4.75 -0.17
N ARG A 43 14.19 6.06 0.05
CA ARG A 43 12.90 6.71 0.32
C ARG A 43 11.89 6.47 -0.81
N ALA A 44 12.35 6.55 -2.05
CA ALA A 44 11.49 6.32 -3.21
C ALA A 44 11.01 4.87 -3.26
N ASP A 45 11.89 3.91 -3.03
CA ASP A 45 11.54 2.50 -3.03
C ASP A 45 10.61 2.15 -1.87
N PHE A 46 10.86 2.71 -0.69
CA PHE A 46 9.99 2.57 0.47
C PHE A 46 8.58 3.07 0.15
N THR A 47 8.47 4.25 -0.46
CA THR A 47 7.17 4.83 -0.83
C THR A 47 6.45 3.95 -1.82
N LYS A 48 7.14 3.46 -2.85
CA LYS A 48 6.55 2.56 -3.85
C LYS A 48 6.04 1.27 -3.20
N ARG A 49 6.82 0.70 -2.30
CA ARG A 49 6.43 -0.52 -1.60
C ARG A 49 5.19 -0.29 -0.75
N ARG A 50 5.13 0.81 -0.01
CA ARG A 50 3.98 1.14 0.82
C ARG A 50 2.72 1.37 0.00
N ILE A 51 2.85 2.05 -1.12
CA ILE A 51 1.71 2.26 -2.03
C ILE A 51 1.19 0.93 -2.57
N LYS A 52 2.09 0.05 -3.01
CA LYS A 52 1.69 -1.28 -3.48
C LYS A 52 0.98 -2.08 -2.39
N GLU A 53 1.50 -2.07 -1.18
CA GLU A 53 0.89 -2.76 -0.05
C GLU A 53 -0.51 -2.24 0.24
N GLU A 54 -0.70 -0.92 0.22
CA GLU A 54 -2.00 -0.31 0.43
C GLU A 54 -3.00 -0.68 -0.67
N MET A 55 -2.55 -0.66 -1.92
CA MET A 55 -3.41 -1.04 -3.05
C MET A 55 -3.84 -2.49 -2.95
N ILE A 56 -2.92 -3.39 -2.65
CA ILE A 56 -3.22 -4.81 -2.45
C ILE A 56 -4.19 -5.00 -1.30
N SER A 57 -3.95 -4.32 -0.20
CA SER A 57 -4.82 -4.39 0.98
C SER A 57 -6.25 -3.93 0.66
N ARG A 58 -6.40 -2.85 -0.10
CA ARG A 58 -7.71 -2.35 -0.50
C ARG A 58 -8.44 -3.31 -1.42
N VAL A 59 -7.73 -3.91 -2.36
CA VAL A 59 -8.32 -4.91 -3.27
C VAL A 59 -8.77 -6.13 -2.48
N ARG A 60 -7.93 -6.64 -1.59
CA ARG A 60 -8.28 -7.77 -0.73
C ARG A 60 -9.47 -7.47 0.16
N GLY A 61 -9.53 -6.27 0.72
CA GLY A 61 -10.67 -5.83 1.52
C GLY A 61 -11.96 -5.80 0.73
N TYR A 62 -11.90 -5.28 -0.48
CA TYR A 62 -13.06 -5.26 -1.39
C TYR A 62 -13.53 -6.67 -1.73
N GLU A 63 -12.60 -7.54 -2.10
CA GLU A 63 -12.92 -8.92 -2.46
C GLU A 63 -13.53 -9.68 -1.28
N HIS A 64 -13.00 -9.45 -0.09
CA HIS A 64 -13.52 -10.05 1.13
C HIS A 64 -14.96 -9.61 1.42
N ASP A 65 -15.21 -8.30 1.32
CA ASP A 65 -16.55 -7.75 1.55
C ASP A 65 -17.53 -8.24 0.50
N LYS A 66 -17.10 -8.32 -0.75
CA LYS A 66 -17.93 -8.84 -1.84
C LYS A 66 -18.30 -10.28 -1.61
N ALA A 67 -17.34 -11.11 -1.21
CA ALA A 67 -17.60 -12.53 -0.90
C ALA A 67 -18.61 -12.68 0.24
N LYS A 68 -18.51 -11.85 1.27
CA LYS A 68 -19.48 -11.84 2.38
C LYS A 68 -20.88 -11.50 1.90
N LYS A 69 -21.01 -10.50 1.03
CA LYS A 69 -22.30 -10.11 0.48
C LYS A 69 -22.90 -11.20 -0.38
N GLU A 70 -22.09 -11.87 -1.19
CA GLU A 70 -22.55 -12.95 -2.04
C GLU A 70 -23.04 -14.14 -1.24
N ILE A 71 -22.46 -14.39 -0.07
CA ILE A 71 -22.92 -15.44 0.83
C ILE A 71 -24.22 -15.04 1.52
N ALA A 72 -24.35 -13.78 1.93
CA ALA A 72 -25.49 -13.28 2.68
C ALA A 72 -26.73 -13.02 1.80
N GLU A 73 -26.53 -12.44 0.62
CA GLU A 73 -27.65 -12.05 -0.26
C GLU A 73 -28.58 -13.20 -0.65
N PRO A 74 -28.08 -14.39 -1.02
CA PRO A 74 -28.98 -15.51 -1.33
C PRO A 74 -29.91 -15.86 -0.17
N ALA A 75 -29.41 -15.80 1.05
CA ALA A 75 -30.22 -16.08 2.23
C ALA A 75 -31.32 -15.01 2.41
N GLU A 76 -30.99 -13.75 2.17
CA GLU A 76 -31.95 -12.65 2.25
C GLU A 76 -33.02 -12.76 1.18
N ILE A 77 -32.62 -13.13 -0.02
CA ILE A 77 -33.57 -13.31 -1.13
C ILE A 77 -34.50 -14.48 -0.86
N ASP A 78 -34.01 -15.57 -0.27
CA ASP A 78 -34.84 -16.71 0.05
C ASP A 78 -35.86 -16.41 1.14
N ILE A 79 -35.54 -15.49 2.02
CA ILE A 79 -36.44 -15.08 3.09
C ILE A 79 -37.58 -14.19 2.55
N SER A 80 -37.27 -13.40 1.54
CA SER A 80 -38.24 -12.50 0.93
C SER A 80 -39.08 -13.19 -0.13
#